data_f805fdcb7f8229a7b9445401a8f5bb59
#
_entry.id   f805fdcb7f8229a7b9445401a8f5bb59
#
_cell.length_a   1.000
_cell.length_b   1.000
_cell.length_c   1.000
_cell.angle_alpha   90.00
_cell.angle_beta   90.00
_cell.angle_gamma   90.00
#
_symmetry.space_group_name_H-M   'P 1'
#
loop_
_entity.id
_entity.type
_entity.pdbx_description
1 polymer ?
#
loop_
_entity_poly.entity_id
_entity_poly.type
_entity_poly.pdbx_seq_one_letter_code
_entity_poly.pdbx_strand_id
1 'polypeptide(L)'
;MGARRAFLVACTSLALAAAGCAHMGEPAKSGAAMKSAQSARQRVVIQVSDADPGKWNLALNNARNLQQGVGTDGVDIELVAYGPGIGMLKKGSAVAQRIDETTMSGVKVLACENTMHAQKLSKPDMQDGIGYVPSGVVEIARRQQQGWSYLRP
;
A
#
# COMPACT_ATOMS: atom_id res chain seq x y z
N MET A 1 -61.20 -31.50 4.97
CA MET A 1 -62.07 -30.98 3.90
C MET A 1 -61.14 -30.28 2.93
N GLY A 2 -60.76 -30.86 1.91
CA GLY A 2 -61.30 -31.03 0.57
C GLY A 2 -60.59 -30.00 -0.30
N ALA A 3 -60.06 -30.19 -1.45
CA ALA A 3 -60.13 -31.23 -2.43
C ALA A 3 -58.95 -31.11 -3.44
N ARG A 4 -58.51 -32.23 -3.91
CA ARG A 4 -57.64 -32.49 -5.06
C ARG A 4 -58.19 -31.84 -6.34
N ARG A 5 -57.33 -31.42 -7.26
CA ARG A 5 -57.53 -31.54 -8.71
C ARG A 5 -56.21 -31.71 -9.42
N ALA A 6 -55.99 -32.95 -9.85
CA ALA A 6 -55.02 -33.34 -10.88
C ALA A 6 -55.62 -33.01 -12.27
N PHE A 7 -54.76 -32.56 -13.19
CA PHE A 7 -55.05 -32.64 -14.62
C PHE A 7 -53.83 -33.20 -15.34
N LEU A 8 -54.01 -34.41 -15.82
CA LEU A 8 -53.24 -35.11 -16.80
C LEU A 8 -53.83 -34.83 -18.19
N VAL A 9 -53.02 -34.50 -19.18
CA VAL A 9 -53.24 -34.76 -20.62
C VAL A 9 -51.84 -34.57 -21.25
N ALA A 10 -51.11 -35.61 -21.59
CA ALA A 10 -51.09 -36.45 -22.77
C ALA A 10 -50.29 -35.87 -23.95
N CYS A 11 -49.22 -36.57 -24.20
CA CYS A 11 -48.45 -36.85 -25.44
C CYS A 11 -48.85 -36.15 -26.73
N THR A 12 -47.83 -35.61 -27.44
CA THR A 12 -47.60 -36.01 -28.85
C THR A 12 -46.10 -35.88 -29.17
N SER A 13 -45.56 -36.98 -29.62
CA SER A 13 -44.27 -37.14 -30.25
C SER A 13 -44.25 -36.52 -31.64
N LEU A 14 -43.21 -35.78 -32.00
CA LEU A 14 -42.80 -35.72 -33.43
C LEU A 14 -41.29 -35.57 -33.49
N ALA A 15 -40.66 -36.59 -34.03
CA ALA A 15 -39.27 -36.63 -34.48
C ALA A 15 -39.12 -35.82 -35.77
N LEU A 16 -38.03 -35.20 -36.02
CA LEU A 16 -37.11 -35.27 -37.16
C LEU A 16 -36.12 -34.10 -37.20
N ALA A 17 -34.98 -34.47 -37.49
CA ALA A 17 -33.95 -34.06 -38.43
C ALA A 17 -32.72 -33.38 -37.81
N ALA A 18 -31.64 -34.10 -37.92
CA ALA A 18 -30.27 -33.71 -37.79
C ALA A 18 -29.88 -32.60 -38.78
N ALA A 19 -29.27 -31.58 -38.30
CA ALA A 19 -28.34 -30.78 -39.07
C ALA A 19 -27.15 -30.41 -38.16
N GLY A 20 -26.06 -31.13 -38.36
CA GLY A 20 -24.80 -30.84 -37.73
C GLY A 20 -24.27 -29.49 -38.21
N CYS A 21 -24.07 -28.57 -37.29
CA CYS A 21 -23.14 -27.48 -37.48
C CYS A 21 -21.97 -27.72 -36.55
N ALA A 22 -20.87 -28.17 -37.14
CA ALA A 22 -19.58 -28.18 -36.51
C ALA A 22 -19.22 -26.72 -36.13
N HIS A 23 -19.42 -26.37 -34.89
CA HIS A 23 -18.79 -25.17 -34.34
C HIS A 23 -17.35 -25.55 -34.05
N MET A 24 -16.47 -25.21 -34.99
CA MET A 24 -15.04 -25.11 -34.74
C MET A 24 -14.87 -24.05 -33.63
N GLY A 25 -14.56 -24.50 -32.44
CA GLY A 25 -14.22 -23.65 -31.32
C GLY A 25 -12.99 -22.82 -31.68
N GLU A 26 -13.16 -21.55 -31.84
CA GLU A 26 -12.04 -20.63 -31.81
C GLU A 26 -11.33 -20.78 -30.46
N PRO A 27 -10.00 -20.91 -30.45
CA PRO A 27 -9.26 -20.88 -29.20
C PRO A 27 -9.44 -19.50 -28.56
N ALA A 28 -10.16 -19.48 -27.45
CA ALA A 28 -10.30 -18.28 -26.62
C ALA A 28 -8.90 -17.71 -26.36
N LYS A 29 -8.64 -16.51 -26.89
CA LYS A 29 -7.47 -15.69 -26.58
C LYS A 29 -7.57 -15.21 -25.14
N SER A 30 -7.40 -16.13 -24.19
CA SER A 30 -7.35 -15.85 -22.74
C SER A 30 -6.01 -15.27 -22.31
N GLY A 31 -5.11 -14.96 -23.24
CA GLY A 31 -3.78 -14.46 -22.92
C GLY A 31 -3.61 -12.95 -22.86
N ALA A 32 -4.60 -12.16 -23.26
CA ALA A 32 -4.46 -10.71 -23.38
C ALA A 32 -5.00 -9.91 -22.16
N ALA A 33 -5.81 -10.54 -21.32
CA ALA A 33 -6.42 -9.85 -20.16
C ALA A 33 -5.52 -9.84 -18.90
N MET A 34 -4.44 -10.60 -18.86
CA MET A 34 -3.53 -10.64 -17.70
C MET A 34 -2.36 -9.63 -17.77
N LYS A 35 -2.18 -8.93 -18.87
CA LYS A 35 -1.07 -7.98 -19.04
C LYS A 35 -1.42 -6.52 -18.76
N SER A 36 -2.65 -6.19 -18.44
CA SER A 36 -3.09 -4.82 -18.15
C SER A 36 -3.42 -4.53 -16.68
N ALA A 37 -3.23 -5.50 -15.77
CA ALA A 37 -3.05 -5.21 -14.37
C ALA A 37 -1.58 -4.79 -14.13
N GLN A 38 -1.14 -3.75 -14.79
CA GLN A 38 -0.01 -2.94 -14.35
C GLN A 38 -0.40 -2.52 -12.95
N SER A 39 0.12 -3.20 -11.93
CA SER A 39 -0.28 -2.99 -10.54
C SER A 39 -0.17 -1.50 -10.24
N ALA A 40 -1.29 -0.90 -9.85
CA ALA A 40 -1.29 0.49 -9.43
C ALA A 40 -0.14 0.64 -8.42
N ARG A 41 0.72 1.67 -8.61
CA ARG A 41 1.88 1.95 -7.76
C ARG A 41 1.47 1.81 -6.30
N GLN A 42 2.14 0.94 -5.57
CA GLN A 42 1.85 0.73 -4.15
C GLN A 42 2.15 2.01 -3.37
N ARG A 43 1.38 2.26 -2.33
CA ARG A 43 1.56 3.44 -1.49
C ARG A 43 1.59 3.01 -0.03
N VAL A 44 2.67 3.31 0.67
CA VAL A 44 2.90 2.85 2.04
C VAL A 44 3.32 4.00 2.93
N VAL A 45 2.63 4.18 4.05
CA VAL A 45 3.04 5.09 5.13
C VAL A 45 3.59 4.28 6.29
N ILE A 46 4.81 4.61 6.73
CA ILE A 46 5.52 3.95 7.83
C ILE A 46 5.55 4.91 9.01
N GLN A 47 5.00 4.47 10.14
CA GLN A 47 5.04 5.22 11.39
C GLN A 47 6.31 4.91 12.18
N VAL A 48 6.98 5.96 12.69
CA VAL A 48 8.05 5.84 13.69
C VAL A 48 7.73 6.73 14.89
N SER A 49 7.36 6.12 16.01
CA SER A 49 6.99 6.84 17.24
C SER A 49 7.81 6.44 18.47
N ASP A 50 8.70 5.47 18.34
CA ASP A 50 9.51 4.95 19.45
C ASP A 50 10.91 5.57 19.46
N ALA A 51 11.54 5.72 20.64
CA ALA A 51 12.91 6.23 20.79
C ALA A 51 13.98 5.14 20.59
N ASP A 52 13.60 3.95 20.13
CA ASP A 52 14.46 2.78 20.01
C ASP A 52 15.17 2.75 18.65
N PRO A 53 16.52 2.85 18.61
CA PRO A 53 17.31 2.72 17.39
C PRO A 53 17.12 1.40 16.64
N GLY A 54 16.76 0.31 17.33
CA GLY A 54 16.42 -0.97 16.71
C GLY A 54 15.16 -0.85 15.85
N LYS A 55 14.13 -0.16 16.34
CA LYS A 55 12.90 0.11 15.59
C LYS A 55 13.13 1.09 14.45
N TRP A 56 14.01 2.08 14.61
CA TRP A 56 14.41 2.98 13.53
C TRP A 56 15.05 2.21 12.37
N ASN A 57 15.99 1.31 12.73
CA ASN A 57 16.63 0.43 11.74
C ASN A 57 15.62 -0.50 11.07
N LEU A 58 14.64 -1.03 11.81
CA LEU A 58 13.59 -1.87 11.26
C LEU A 58 12.70 -1.09 10.26
N ALA A 59 12.32 0.15 10.60
CA ALA A 59 11.55 1.01 9.70
C ALA A 59 12.28 1.26 8.37
N LEU A 60 13.59 1.58 8.43
CA LEU A 60 14.42 1.79 7.25
C LEU A 60 14.62 0.50 6.44
N ASN A 61 14.77 -0.65 7.12
CA ASN A 61 14.81 -1.95 6.44
C ASN A 61 13.49 -2.25 5.71
N ASN A 62 12.35 -1.96 6.34
CA ASN A 62 11.04 -2.18 5.72
C ASN A 62 10.88 -1.32 4.46
N ALA A 63 11.27 -0.04 4.50
CA ALA A 63 11.25 0.82 3.33
C ALA A 63 12.12 0.25 2.19
N ARG A 64 13.35 -0.16 2.49
CA ARG A 64 14.25 -0.78 1.52
C ARG A 64 13.68 -2.09 0.96
N ASN A 65 13.16 -2.97 1.81
CA ASN A 65 12.59 -4.26 1.38
C ASN A 65 11.37 -4.07 0.46
N LEU A 66 10.53 -3.06 0.72
CA LEU A 66 9.44 -2.70 -0.19
C LEU A 66 9.96 -2.30 -1.55
N GLN A 67 10.98 -1.42 -1.63
CA GLN A 67 11.59 -1.02 -2.89
C GLN A 67 12.27 -2.19 -3.62
N GLN A 68 12.92 -3.09 -2.89
CA GLN A 68 13.53 -4.30 -3.46
C GLN A 68 12.49 -5.29 -4.00
N GLY A 69 11.35 -5.43 -3.31
CA GLY A 69 10.30 -6.39 -3.68
C GLY A 69 9.48 -5.98 -4.90
N VAL A 70 9.19 -4.68 -5.05
CA VAL A 70 8.29 -4.19 -6.11
C VAL A 70 8.94 -3.17 -7.07
N GLY A 71 10.21 -2.85 -6.86
CA GLY A 71 10.93 -1.81 -7.58
C GLY A 71 10.71 -0.42 -6.99
N THR A 72 11.69 0.46 -7.12
CA THR A 72 11.60 1.87 -6.65
C THR A 72 10.46 2.63 -7.33
N ASP A 73 10.22 2.36 -8.60
CA ASP A 73 9.11 2.96 -9.36
C ASP A 73 7.76 2.29 -9.09
N GLY A 74 7.76 1.14 -8.40
CA GLY A 74 6.57 0.38 -8.07
C GLY A 74 5.91 0.79 -6.74
N VAL A 75 6.58 1.62 -5.92
CA VAL A 75 6.08 2.00 -4.59
C VAL A 75 6.38 3.45 -4.24
N ASP A 76 5.40 4.14 -3.68
CA ASP A 76 5.57 5.41 -2.96
C ASP A 76 5.64 5.12 -1.47
N ILE A 77 6.72 5.54 -0.82
CA ILE A 77 6.92 5.33 0.62
C ILE A 77 7.04 6.68 1.31
N GLU A 78 6.31 6.82 2.41
CA GLU A 78 6.39 7.95 3.30
C GLU A 78 6.64 7.45 4.72
N LEU A 79 7.77 7.86 5.31
CA LEU A 79 8.14 7.54 6.69
C LEU A 79 7.87 8.78 7.54
N VAL A 80 7.00 8.66 8.55
CA VAL A 80 6.59 9.78 9.42
C VAL A 80 7.07 9.53 10.82
N ALA A 81 8.00 10.39 11.30
CA ALA A 81 8.53 10.34 12.66
C ALA A 81 7.89 11.41 13.53
N TYR A 82 7.38 11.01 14.70
CA TYR A 82 6.78 11.89 15.69
C TYR A 82 6.95 11.35 17.12
N GLY A 83 6.57 12.15 18.13
CA GLY A 83 6.76 11.78 19.52
C GLY A 83 8.23 11.43 19.81
N PRO A 84 8.51 10.39 20.61
CA PRO A 84 9.88 9.94 20.87
C PRO A 84 10.66 9.54 19.61
N GLY A 85 9.97 9.09 18.54
CA GLY A 85 10.57 8.71 17.26
C GLY A 85 11.23 9.85 16.51
N ILE A 86 10.93 11.11 16.84
CA ILE A 86 11.57 12.29 16.23
C ILE A 86 13.10 12.26 16.40
N GLY A 87 13.60 11.58 17.44
CA GLY A 87 15.03 11.39 17.69
C GLY A 87 15.78 10.74 16.54
N MET A 88 15.09 9.92 15.75
CA MET A 88 15.62 9.31 14.52
C MET A 88 16.14 10.35 13.53
N LEU A 89 15.49 11.50 13.45
CA LEU A 89 15.71 12.53 12.43
C LEU A 89 16.59 13.70 12.91
N LYS A 90 17.13 13.63 14.13
CA LYS A 90 18.06 14.66 14.63
C LYS A 90 19.44 14.53 13.98
N LYS A 91 20.13 15.63 13.80
CA LYS A 91 21.57 15.61 13.48
C LYS A 91 22.34 14.78 14.50
N GLY A 92 23.25 13.94 14.05
CA GLY A 92 24.00 13.03 14.91
C GLY A 92 23.21 11.79 15.37
N SER A 93 22.02 11.54 14.82
CA SER A 93 21.30 10.29 15.06
C SER A 93 22.15 9.06 14.67
N ALA A 94 22.00 7.97 15.43
CA ALA A 94 22.68 6.70 15.14
C ALA A 94 22.34 6.12 13.75
N VAL A 95 21.30 6.61 13.09
CA VAL A 95 20.87 6.19 11.77
C VAL A 95 20.97 7.29 10.71
N ALA A 96 21.68 8.39 10.99
CA ALA A 96 21.80 9.56 10.12
C ALA A 96 22.16 9.19 8.68
N GLN A 97 23.24 8.47 8.47
CA GLN A 97 23.66 8.04 7.14
C GLN A 97 22.57 7.23 6.41
N ARG A 98 21.85 6.37 7.14
CA ARG A 98 20.76 5.57 6.57
C ARG A 98 19.55 6.41 6.18
N ILE A 99 19.31 7.53 6.91
CA ILE A 99 18.27 8.49 6.52
C ILE A 99 18.63 9.12 5.17
N ASP A 100 19.88 9.55 5.00
CA ASP A 100 20.36 10.13 3.74
C ASP A 100 20.22 9.13 2.58
N GLU A 101 20.66 7.89 2.76
CA GLU A 101 20.49 6.81 1.77
C GLU A 101 19.01 6.57 1.44
N THR A 102 18.13 6.59 2.44
CA THR A 102 16.70 6.37 2.29
C THR A 102 16.04 7.52 1.53
N THR A 103 16.36 8.77 1.84
CA THR A 103 15.83 9.93 1.11
C THR A 103 16.33 9.96 -0.33
N MET A 104 17.61 9.65 -0.56
CA MET A 104 18.18 9.54 -1.92
C MET A 104 17.54 8.43 -2.76
N SER A 105 17.02 7.37 -2.13
CA SER A 105 16.27 6.32 -2.82
C SER A 105 14.83 6.70 -3.18
N GLY A 106 14.40 7.94 -2.88
CA GLY A 106 13.08 8.45 -3.20
C GLY A 106 12.01 8.26 -2.12
N VAL A 107 12.38 7.73 -0.95
CA VAL A 107 11.48 7.66 0.21
C VAL A 107 11.31 9.05 0.81
N LYS A 108 10.07 9.47 1.05
CA LYS A 108 9.78 10.72 1.77
C LYS A 108 9.91 10.47 3.27
N VAL A 109 10.88 11.12 3.89
CA VAL A 109 11.08 11.07 5.35
C VAL A 109 10.58 12.38 5.94
N LEU A 110 9.61 12.31 6.86
CA LEU A 110 8.87 13.46 7.37
C LEU A 110 8.97 13.59 8.88
N ALA A 111 9.30 14.79 9.34
CA ALA A 111 9.30 15.18 10.75
C ALA A 111 7.99 15.88 11.14
N CYS A 112 7.43 15.52 12.30
CA CYS A 112 6.27 16.17 12.89
C CYS A 112 6.64 17.50 13.55
N GLU A 113 6.17 18.65 13.03
CA GLU A 113 6.47 19.96 13.59
C GLU A 113 5.89 20.15 14.99
N ASN A 114 4.70 19.61 15.30
CA ASN A 114 4.13 19.63 16.65
C ASN A 114 5.07 18.95 17.66
N THR A 115 5.70 17.83 17.27
CA THR A 115 6.69 17.16 18.13
C THR A 115 7.95 18.00 18.27
N MET A 116 8.42 18.60 17.19
CA MET A 116 9.59 19.48 17.24
C MET A 116 9.34 20.63 18.20
N HIS A 117 8.19 21.30 18.11
CA HIS A 117 7.80 22.38 19.04
C HIS A 117 7.79 21.89 20.50
N ALA A 118 7.16 20.75 20.78
CA ALA A 118 7.10 20.19 22.14
C ALA A 118 8.48 19.84 22.70
N GLN A 119 9.43 19.45 21.85
CA GLN A 119 10.81 19.13 22.24
C GLN A 119 11.79 20.30 22.05
N LYS A 120 11.30 21.49 21.72
CA LYS A 120 12.11 22.72 21.49
C LYS A 120 13.18 22.51 20.41
N LEU A 121 12.84 21.75 19.37
CA LEU A 121 13.70 21.51 18.21
C LEU A 121 13.37 22.49 17.10
N SER A 122 14.38 22.90 16.37
CA SER A 122 14.29 23.73 15.17
C SER A 122 14.78 22.96 13.94
N LYS A 123 14.52 23.47 12.73
CA LYS A 123 14.99 22.82 11.50
C LYS A 123 16.52 22.62 11.46
N PRO A 124 17.36 23.56 11.93
CA PRO A 124 18.80 23.33 12.03
C PRO A 124 19.25 22.14 12.89
N ASP A 125 18.41 21.68 13.82
CA ASP A 125 18.69 20.51 14.67
C ASP A 125 18.40 19.17 13.96
N MET A 126 17.75 19.23 12.81
CA MET A 126 17.27 18.06 12.07
C MET A 126 18.20 17.71 10.92
N GLN A 127 18.13 16.44 10.46
CA GLN A 127 18.82 15.97 9.27
C GLN A 127 18.42 16.80 8.05
N ASP A 128 19.36 16.97 7.13
CA ASP A 128 19.11 17.58 5.84
C ASP A 128 18.30 16.63 4.93
N GLY A 129 17.63 17.16 3.91
CA GLY A 129 16.91 16.34 2.93
C GLY A 129 15.56 15.76 3.40
N ILE A 130 15.18 15.95 4.67
CA ILE A 130 13.86 15.51 5.18
C ILE A 130 12.78 16.58 4.93
N GLY A 131 11.53 16.12 4.90
CA GLY A 131 10.36 16.98 4.86
C GLY A 131 9.75 17.24 6.26
N TYR A 132 8.75 18.11 6.29
CA TYR A 132 8.08 18.50 7.53
C TYR A 132 6.57 18.46 7.33
N VAL A 133 5.85 18.01 8.35
CA VAL A 133 4.38 18.05 8.39
C VAL A 133 3.91 18.65 9.71
N PRO A 134 2.84 19.46 9.71
CA PRO A 134 2.35 20.10 10.95
C PRO A 134 2.06 19.07 12.05
N SER A 135 1.45 17.94 11.69
CA SER A 135 1.12 16.87 12.62
C SER A 135 1.32 15.49 11.97
N GLY A 136 2.24 14.69 12.52
CA GLY A 136 2.52 13.34 12.01
C GLY A 136 1.32 12.40 12.08
N VAL A 137 0.51 12.48 13.15
CA VAL A 137 -0.70 11.63 13.29
C VAL A 137 -1.75 11.98 12.23
N VAL A 138 -1.94 13.28 11.95
CA VAL A 138 -2.88 13.75 10.93
C VAL A 138 -2.41 13.32 9.55
N GLU A 139 -1.11 13.42 9.28
CA GLU A 139 -0.54 12.98 8.00
C GLU A 139 -0.78 11.47 7.79
N ILE A 140 -0.50 10.63 8.78
CA ILE A 140 -0.73 9.19 8.71
C ILE A 140 -2.21 8.88 8.49
N ALA A 141 -3.12 9.53 9.22
CA ALA A 141 -4.56 9.34 9.06
C ALA A 141 -5.01 9.74 7.64
N ARG A 142 -4.52 10.89 7.14
CA ARG A 142 -4.81 11.37 5.79
C ARG A 142 -4.33 10.39 4.72
N ARG A 143 -3.12 9.83 4.87
CA ARG A 143 -2.59 8.82 3.93
C ARG A 143 -3.46 7.57 3.93
N GLN A 144 -3.87 7.07 5.08
CA GLN A 144 -4.77 5.91 5.16
C GLN A 144 -6.12 6.17 4.47
N GLN A 145 -6.72 7.35 4.67
CA GLN A 145 -7.94 7.75 3.96
C GLN A 145 -7.76 7.81 2.44
N GLN A 146 -6.54 8.08 1.97
CA GLN A 146 -6.17 8.06 0.55
C GLN A 146 -5.84 6.64 0.04
N GLY A 147 -6.05 5.60 0.83
CA GLY A 147 -5.81 4.21 0.46
C GLY A 147 -4.34 3.77 0.54
N TRP A 148 -3.52 4.46 1.35
CA TRP A 148 -2.16 4.00 1.64
C TRP A 148 -2.18 2.86 2.64
N SER A 149 -1.34 1.85 2.42
CA SER A 149 -1.08 0.83 3.43
C SER A 149 -0.30 1.43 4.60
N TYR A 150 -0.66 1.02 5.82
CA TYR A 150 -0.01 1.50 7.03
C TYR A 150 0.90 0.43 7.62
N LEU A 151 2.12 0.82 7.97
CA LEU A 151 3.10 0.00 8.69
C LEU A 151 3.58 0.70 9.96
N ARG A 152 3.68 -0.10 11.03
CA ARG A 152 4.35 0.30 12.28
C ARG A 152 5.33 -0.81 12.66
N PRO A 153 6.65 -0.58 12.63
CA PRO A 153 7.69 -1.51 13.06
C PRO A 153 7.72 -1.71 14.58
#